data_b4167f998924c336549f49ec9ae58128
#
_entry.id   b4167f998924c336549f49ec9ae58128
#
_cell.length_a   1.000
_cell.length_b   1.000
_cell.length_c   1.000
_cell.angle_alpha   90.00
_cell.angle_beta   90.00
_cell.angle_gamma   90.00
#
_symmetry.space_group_name_H-M   'P 1'
#
loop_
_entity.id
_entity.type
_entity.pdbx_description
1 polymer ?
#
loop_
_entity_poly.entity_id
_entity_poly.type
_entity_poly.pdbx_seq_one_letter_code
_entity_poly.pdbx_strand_id
1 'polypeptide(L)'
;LGDVYKRQAYVYVIETNLMQRSFNDLMPSEKAAVMAAHYDKVCCQGKRNDIIRELQILSGADPDDTCCHNGNKLKSLDVIASEYGFSSRNAARYLRLNHLIQPFKNLMDENKIALLAAVDVSYLTEEEQQKLWNIVERQGLKVKPVYAEKLRKASGSLTEEKMAEILEALQVKHTDGNAGVSFKLPKSICSKYFDGMDSKQMAAVVEQALAAWFE
;
A
#
# COMPACT_ATOMS: atom_id res chain seq x y z
N LEU A 1 7.76 -5.51 -33.96
CA LEU A 1 9.20 -5.61 -33.63
C LEU A 1 9.65 -4.53 -32.64
N GLY A 2 9.16 -3.26 -32.75
CA GLY A 2 9.58 -2.15 -31.88
C GLY A 2 9.24 -2.31 -30.39
N ASP A 3 8.11 -2.93 -30.03
CA ASP A 3 7.69 -3.09 -28.65
C ASP A 3 8.46 -4.18 -27.89
N VAL A 4 8.91 -5.21 -28.59
CA VAL A 4 9.75 -6.27 -28.00
C VAL A 4 11.13 -5.70 -27.66
N TYR A 5 11.72 -4.90 -28.53
CA TYR A 5 13.00 -4.24 -28.26
C TYR A 5 12.91 -3.22 -27.12
N LYS A 6 11.82 -2.46 -27.04
CA LYS A 6 11.59 -1.52 -25.92
C LYS A 6 11.48 -2.24 -24.59
N ARG A 7 10.75 -3.36 -24.52
CA ARG A 7 10.67 -4.19 -23.31
C ARG A 7 12.03 -4.76 -22.92
N GLN A 8 12.79 -5.29 -23.88
CA GLN A 8 14.12 -5.83 -23.61
C GLN A 8 15.08 -4.74 -23.13
N ALA A 9 15.08 -3.57 -23.76
CA ALA A 9 15.89 -2.43 -23.34
C ALA A 9 15.54 -1.96 -21.93
N TYR A 10 14.25 -1.89 -21.59
CA TYR A 10 13.78 -1.52 -20.26
C TYR A 10 14.25 -2.50 -19.19
N VAL A 11 14.13 -3.80 -19.47
CA VAL A 11 14.61 -4.85 -18.56
C VAL A 11 16.13 -4.76 -18.37
N TYR A 12 16.87 -4.50 -19.44
CA TYR A 12 18.33 -4.35 -19.39
C TYR A 12 18.77 -3.16 -18.56
N VAL A 13 18.06 -2.03 -18.69
CA VAL A 13 18.30 -0.84 -17.86
C VAL A 13 18.02 -1.11 -16.39
N ILE A 14 16.94 -1.84 -16.07
CA ILE A 14 16.63 -2.23 -14.69
C ILE A 14 17.72 -3.16 -14.13
N GLU A 15 18.14 -4.17 -14.88
CA GLU A 15 19.19 -5.11 -14.46
C GLU A 15 20.55 -4.41 -14.24
N THR A 16 20.92 -3.48 -15.12
CA THR A 16 22.17 -2.70 -14.97
C THR A 16 22.11 -1.75 -13.78
N ASN A 17 20.96 -1.11 -13.52
CA ASN A 17 20.78 -0.28 -12.34
C ASN A 17 20.82 -1.10 -11.03
N LEU A 18 20.24 -2.30 -11.03
CA LEU A 18 20.34 -3.23 -9.91
C LEU A 18 21.76 -3.70 -9.61
N MET A 19 22.59 -3.85 -10.64
CA MET A 19 24.03 -4.15 -10.46
C MET A 19 24.83 -2.99 -9.89
N GLN A 20 24.38 -1.76 -10.11
CA GLN A 20 25.07 -0.54 -9.64
C GLN A 20 24.59 -0.05 -8.27
N ARG A 21 23.33 -0.33 -7.90
CA ARG A 21 22.72 0.06 -6.62
C ARG A 21 22.13 -1.16 -5.95
N SER A 22 22.30 -1.25 -4.62
CA SER A 22 21.58 -2.24 -3.83
C SER A 22 20.05 -2.04 -3.98
N PHE A 23 19.30 -3.14 -4.11
CA PHE A 23 17.84 -3.07 -4.16
C PHE A 23 17.26 -2.29 -2.96
N ASN A 24 17.92 -2.34 -1.81
CA ASN A 24 17.50 -1.63 -0.60
C ASN A 24 17.56 -0.10 -0.76
N ASP A 25 18.46 0.40 -1.60
CA ASP A 25 18.67 1.84 -1.82
C ASP A 25 17.71 2.44 -2.87
N LEU A 26 16.93 1.59 -3.54
CA LEU A 26 15.94 2.04 -4.53
C LEU A 26 14.74 2.71 -3.84
N MET A 27 14.14 3.67 -4.55
CA MET A 27 12.88 4.29 -4.14
C MET A 27 11.74 3.26 -4.19
N PRO A 28 10.66 3.45 -3.40
CA PRO A 28 9.53 2.51 -3.40
C PRO A 28 8.91 2.25 -4.77
N SER A 29 8.81 3.27 -5.63
CA SER A 29 8.32 3.12 -7.01
C SER A 29 9.27 2.31 -7.88
N GLU A 30 10.58 2.52 -7.74
CA GLU A 30 11.60 1.76 -8.44
C GLU A 30 11.59 0.29 -8.01
N LYS A 31 11.50 0.03 -6.69
CA LYS A 31 11.32 -1.34 -6.15
C LYS A 31 10.10 -2.04 -6.76
N ALA A 32 8.99 -1.32 -6.86
CA ALA A 32 7.77 -1.84 -7.47
C ALA A 32 7.97 -2.21 -8.95
N ALA A 33 8.63 -1.35 -9.72
CA ALA A 33 8.91 -1.57 -11.14
C ALA A 33 9.85 -2.76 -11.36
N VAL A 34 10.93 -2.85 -10.59
CA VAL A 34 11.89 -3.96 -10.63
C VAL A 34 11.23 -5.29 -10.31
N MET A 35 10.46 -5.32 -9.22
CA MET A 35 9.74 -6.54 -8.81
C MET A 35 8.71 -6.97 -9.85
N ALA A 36 8.01 -6.02 -10.51
CA ALA A 36 7.05 -6.35 -11.57
C ALA A 36 7.74 -6.94 -12.80
N ALA A 37 8.83 -6.32 -13.25
CA ALA A 37 9.61 -6.83 -14.39
C ALA A 37 10.14 -8.25 -14.13
N HIS A 38 10.57 -8.52 -12.90
CA HIS A 38 11.06 -9.84 -12.51
C HIS A 38 9.89 -10.84 -12.37
N TYR A 39 8.78 -10.44 -11.79
CA TYR A 39 7.58 -11.26 -11.68
C TYR A 39 7.06 -11.70 -13.05
N ASP A 40 7.02 -10.81 -14.03
CA ASP A 40 6.64 -11.12 -15.40
C ASP A 40 7.58 -12.13 -16.03
N LYS A 41 8.90 -12.01 -15.82
CA LYS A 41 9.89 -13.00 -16.29
C LYS A 41 9.64 -14.38 -15.68
N VAL A 42 9.50 -14.46 -14.35
CA VAL A 42 9.29 -15.73 -13.65
C VAL A 42 7.97 -16.38 -14.06
N CYS A 43 6.91 -15.57 -14.23
CA CYS A 43 5.62 -16.08 -14.71
C CYS A 43 5.65 -16.52 -16.17
N CYS A 44 6.50 -15.90 -17.01
CA CYS A 44 6.63 -16.26 -18.42
C CYS A 44 7.61 -17.41 -18.65
N GLN A 45 8.56 -17.64 -17.74
CA GLN A 45 9.60 -18.67 -17.88
C GLN A 45 9.07 -20.12 -17.88
N GLY A 46 7.83 -20.36 -17.41
CA GLY A 46 7.16 -21.66 -17.48
C GLY A 46 6.28 -21.88 -18.70
N LYS A 47 6.15 -20.88 -19.57
CA LYS A 47 5.20 -20.88 -20.68
C LYS A 47 5.91 -20.80 -22.02
N ARG A 48 6.41 -21.94 -22.48
CA ARG A 48 6.54 -22.18 -23.91
C ARG A 48 5.12 -22.41 -24.48
N ASN A 49 4.28 -21.39 -24.35
CA ASN A 49 2.87 -21.46 -24.75
C ASN A 49 2.70 -21.72 -26.25
N ASP A 50 3.67 -21.29 -27.06
CA ASP A 50 3.78 -21.56 -28.49
C ASP A 50 3.88 -23.07 -28.77
N ILE A 51 4.83 -23.75 -28.15
CA ILE A 51 5.04 -25.20 -28.31
C ILE A 51 3.91 -26.01 -27.66
N ILE A 52 3.43 -25.59 -26.48
CA ILE A 52 2.32 -26.27 -25.82
C ILE A 52 1.04 -26.11 -26.63
N ARG A 53 0.80 -24.95 -27.25
CA ARG A 53 -0.34 -24.70 -28.12
C ARG A 53 -0.25 -25.51 -29.44
N GLU A 54 0.94 -25.60 -30.01
CA GLU A 54 1.16 -26.49 -31.18
C GLU A 54 0.95 -27.96 -30.84
N LEU A 55 1.44 -28.43 -29.69
CA LEU A 55 1.22 -29.79 -29.20
C LEU A 55 -0.26 -30.07 -28.90
N GLN A 56 -1.00 -29.09 -28.36
CA GLN A 56 -2.44 -29.23 -28.12
C GLN A 56 -3.26 -29.28 -29.41
N ILE A 57 -2.93 -28.45 -30.39
CA ILE A 57 -3.54 -28.49 -31.72
C ILE A 57 -3.29 -29.83 -32.37
N LEU A 58 -2.08 -30.38 -32.28
CA LEU A 58 -1.71 -31.70 -32.79
C LEU A 58 -2.36 -32.87 -32.04
N SER A 59 -2.68 -32.69 -30.75
CA SER A 59 -3.33 -33.72 -29.93
C SER A 59 -4.86 -33.67 -29.96
N GLY A 60 -5.46 -32.69 -30.67
CA GLY A 60 -6.92 -32.55 -30.76
C GLY A 60 -7.62 -32.13 -29.50
N ALA A 61 -6.90 -31.55 -28.50
CA ALA A 61 -7.45 -31.01 -27.28
C ALA A 61 -7.84 -29.55 -27.48
N ASP A 62 -9.01 -29.16 -26.98
CA ASP A 62 -9.50 -27.76 -27.04
C ASP A 62 -8.53 -26.80 -26.33
N PRO A 63 -8.10 -25.71 -27.00
CA PRO A 63 -7.11 -24.80 -26.43
C PRO A 63 -7.60 -23.93 -25.27
N ASP A 64 -8.86 -24.04 -24.88
CA ASP A 64 -9.49 -23.15 -23.89
C ASP A 64 -9.41 -23.65 -22.42
N ASP A 65 -8.95 -24.89 -22.20
CA ASP A 65 -8.97 -25.54 -20.87
C ASP A 65 -7.64 -25.45 -20.10
N THR A 66 -6.65 -24.72 -20.62
CA THR A 66 -5.39 -24.45 -19.90
C THR A 66 -5.39 -23.09 -19.21
N CYS A 67 -6.37 -22.87 -18.34
CA CYS A 67 -6.31 -21.81 -17.35
C CYS A 67 -5.10 -22.02 -16.45
N CYS A 68 -4.18 -21.04 -16.45
CA CYS A 68 -3.12 -20.94 -15.47
C CYS A 68 -3.72 -21.06 -14.07
N HIS A 69 -3.60 -22.23 -13.45
CA HIS A 69 -4.04 -22.46 -12.09
C HIS A 69 -3.44 -21.40 -11.17
N ASN A 70 -4.28 -20.77 -10.34
CA ASN A 70 -3.88 -19.78 -9.33
C ASN A 70 -2.69 -20.22 -8.47
N GLY A 71 -2.45 -21.54 -8.34
CA GLY A 71 -1.31 -22.10 -7.60
C GLY A 71 0.07 -21.75 -8.18
N ASN A 72 0.21 -21.55 -9.50
CA ASN A 72 1.50 -21.18 -10.09
C ASN A 72 1.84 -19.70 -9.84
N LYS A 73 0.85 -18.82 -9.78
CA LYS A 73 1.06 -17.40 -9.44
C LYS A 73 1.53 -17.21 -8.00
N LEU A 74 1.00 -17.99 -7.07
CA LEU A 74 1.42 -17.93 -5.66
C LEU A 74 2.87 -18.40 -5.51
N LYS A 75 3.26 -19.52 -6.15
CA LYS A 75 4.63 -20.01 -6.14
C LYS A 75 5.62 -18.99 -6.73
N SER A 76 5.26 -18.33 -7.83
CA SER A 76 6.10 -17.30 -8.45
C SER A 76 6.27 -16.09 -7.54
N LEU A 77 5.22 -15.68 -6.81
CA LEU A 77 5.28 -14.59 -5.86
C LEU A 77 6.18 -14.93 -4.66
N ASP A 78 6.11 -16.16 -4.14
CA ASP A 78 6.93 -16.62 -3.01
C ASP A 78 8.41 -16.68 -3.40
N VAL A 79 8.73 -17.12 -4.62
CA VAL A 79 10.11 -17.13 -5.13
C VAL A 79 10.69 -15.71 -5.16
N ILE A 80 9.96 -14.77 -5.75
CA ILE A 80 10.42 -13.38 -5.82
C ILE A 80 10.50 -12.74 -4.43
N ALA A 81 9.51 -12.97 -3.58
CA ALA A 81 9.53 -12.46 -2.22
C ALA A 81 10.77 -12.91 -1.46
N SER A 82 11.13 -14.20 -1.57
CA SER A 82 12.32 -14.75 -0.93
C SER A 82 13.61 -14.16 -1.47
N GLU A 83 13.69 -13.93 -2.77
CA GLU A 83 14.87 -13.38 -3.44
C GLU A 83 15.18 -11.94 -3.02
N TYR A 84 14.12 -11.11 -2.86
CA TYR A 84 14.26 -9.73 -2.37
C TYR A 84 14.17 -9.59 -0.85
N GLY A 85 14.08 -10.69 -0.09
CA GLY A 85 13.98 -10.66 1.38
C GLY A 85 12.66 -10.12 1.91
N PHE A 86 11.59 -10.21 1.13
CA PHE A 86 10.24 -9.79 1.53
C PHE A 86 9.35 -10.99 1.90
N SER A 87 8.30 -10.70 2.65
CA SER A 87 7.17 -11.62 2.73
C SER A 87 6.34 -11.54 1.45
N SER A 88 5.68 -12.64 1.07
CA SER A 88 4.79 -12.68 -0.12
C SER A 88 3.72 -11.58 -0.09
N ARG A 89 3.22 -11.22 1.11
CA ARG A 89 2.29 -10.12 1.30
C ARG A 89 2.90 -8.77 0.91
N ASN A 90 4.15 -8.51 1.30
CA ASN A 90 4.83 -7.26 0.94
C ASN A 90 5.19 -7.24 -0.54
N ALA A 91 5.64 -8.35 -1.12
CA ALA A 91 5.87 -8.47 -2.55
C ALA A 91 4.61 -8.15 -3.35
N ALA A 92 3.45 -8.71 -2.97
CA ALA A 92 2.17 -8.40 -3.59
C ALA A 92 1.80 -6.91 -3.49
N ARG A 93 2.10 -6.25 -2.38
CA ARG A 93 1.89 -4.80 -2.21
C ARG A 93 2.76 -3.99 -3.19
N TYR A 94 4.04 -4.32 -3.31
CA TYR A 94 4.94 -3.64 -4.26
C TYR A 94 4.47 -3.85 -5.70
N LEU A 95 4.09 -5.07 -6.09
CA LEU A 95 3.53 -5.33 -7.43
C LEU A 95 2.29 -4.47 -7.68
N ARG A 96 1.44 -4.31 -6.67
CA ARG A 96 0.22 -3.50 -6.80
C ARG A 96 0.50 -2.01 -7.02
N LEU A 97 1.59 -1.46 -6.46
CA LEU A 97 1.97 -0.05 -6.62
C LEU A 97 2.23 0.36 -8.08
N ASN A 98 2.49 -0.58 -8.98
CA ASN A 98 2.63 -0.27 -10.41
C ASN A 98 1.35 0.30 -11.04
N HIS A 99 0.19 0.01 -10.46
CA HIS A 99 -1.11 0.54 -10.92
C HIS A 99 -1.40 1.97 -10.43
N LEU A 100 -0.47 2.59 -9.71
CA LEU A 100 -0.58 4.01 -9.35
C LEU A 100 -0.24 4.91 -10.54
N ILE A 101 -0.95 6.03 -10.65
CA ILE A 101 -0.57 7.11 -11.54
C ILE A 101 0.73 7.78 -11.04
N GLN A 102 1.47 8.39 -11.97
CA GLN A 102 2.79 8.95 -11.67
C GLN A 102 2.80 9.96 -10.51
N PRO A 103 1.82 10.89 -10.36
CA PRO A 103 1.80 11.82 -9.24
C PRO A 103 1.81 11.14 -7.86
N PHE A 104 1.06 10.04 -7.68
CA PHE A 104 1.06 9.30 -6.42
C PHE A 104 2.36 8.50 -6.20
N LYS A 105 3.01 8.02 -7.27
CA LYS A 105 4.34 7.41 -7.16
C LYS A 105 5.36 8.42 -6.65
N ASN A 106 5.33 9.64 -7.17
CA ASN A 106 6.21 10.72 -6.72
C ASN A 106 5.98 11.08 -5.25
N LEU A 107 4.70 11.20 -4.81
CA LEU A 107 4.37 11.43 -3.39
C LEU A 107 4.87 10.32 -2.48
N MET A 108 4.84 9.08 -2.95
CA MET A 108 5.33 7.94 -2.19
C MET A 108 6.85 7.97 -2.06
N ASP A 109 7.57 8.29 -3.13
CA ASP A 109 9.02 8.39 -3.15
C ASP A 109 9.52 9.56 -2.28
N GLU A 110 8.75 10.64 -2.21
CA GLU A 110 8.98 11.77 -1.31
C GLU A 110 8.55 11.50 0.16
N ASN A 111 8.09 10.30 0.49
CA ASN A 111 7.54 9.92 1.80
C ASN A 111 6.35 10.80 2.27
N LYS A 112 5.64 11.45 1.36
CA LYS A 112 4.44 12.25 1.66
C LYS A 112 3.18 11.41 1.82
N ILE A 113 3.16 10.20 1.26
CA ILE A 113 2.11 9.20 1.42
C ILE A 113 2.68 7.89 1.98
N ALA A 114 1.99 7.30 2.94
CA ALA A 114 2.40 6.00 3.48
C ALA A 114 2.19 4.89 2.45
N LEU A 115 3.10 3.91 2.39
CA LEU A 115 3.05 2.79 1.45
C LEU A 115 1.69 2.06 1.48
N LEU A 116 1.10 1.85 2.66
CA LEU A 116 -0.21 1.20 2.77
C LEU A 116 -1.33 2.04 2.14
N ALA A 117 -1.29 3.37 2.33
CA ALA A 117 -2.26 4.26 1.70
C ALA A 117 -2.10 4.27 0.18
N ALA A 118 -0.87 4.27 -0.33
CA ALA A 118 -0.57 4.15 -1.75
C ALA A 118 -1.10 2.83 -2.35
N VAL A 119 -0.94 1.71 -1.63
CA VAL A 119 -1.51 0.42 -2.02
C VAL A 119 -3.04 0.49 -2.09
N ASP A 120 -3.72 1.11 -1.12
CA ASP A 120 -5.17 1.24 -1.16
C ASP A 120 -5.65 2.15 -2.31
N VAL A 121 -4.94 3.25 -2.57
CA VAL A 121 -5.20 4.13 -3.73
C VAL A 121 -5.02 3.38 -5.05
N SER A 122 -4.07 2.45 -5.15
CA SER A 122 -3.84 1.67 -6.37
C SER A 122 -5.00 0.75 -6.77
N TYR A 123 -5.97 0.53 -5.90
CA TYR A 123 -7.20 -0.22 -6.21
C TYR A 123 -8.26 0.62 -6.90
N LEU A 124 -8.12 1.95 -6.87
CA LEU A 124 -8.99 2.86 -7.61
C LEU A 124 -8.71 2.76 -9.11
N THR A 125 -9.71 3.05 -9.93
CA THR A 125 -9.50 3.19 -11.37
C THR A 125 -8.58 4.38 -11.67
N GLU A 126 -7.96 4.41 -12.83
CA GLU A 126 -7.07 5.51 -13.21
C GLU A 126 -7.80 6.86 -13.21
N GLU A 127 -9.06 6.89 -13.66
CA GLU A 127 -9.91 8.08 -13.61
C GLU A 127 -10.20 8.53 -12.17
N GLU A 128 -10.50 7.59 -11.27
CA GLU A 128 -10.72 7.89 -9.86
C GLU A 128 -9.44 8.39 -9.18
N GLN A 129 -8.30 7.81 -9.51
CA GLN A 129 -7.00 8.28 -9.02
C GLN A 129 -6.72 9.72 -9.49
N GLN A 130 -7.04 10.05 -10.76
CA GLN A 130 -6.85 11.40 -11.27
C GLN A 130 -7.77 12.42 -10.58
N LYS A 131 -9.03 12.06 -10.32
CA LYS A 131 -9.96 12.90 -9.54
C LYS A 131 -9.44 13.12 -8.11
N LEU A 132 -8.99 12.05 -7.46
CA LEU A 132 -8.40 12.13 -6.13
C LEU A 132 -7.15 13.02 -6.12
N TRP A 133 -6.29 12.91 -7.13
CA TRP A 133 -5.13 13.77 -7.29
C TRP A 133 -5.51 15.24 -7.35
N ASN A 134 -6.50 15.60 -8.17
CA ASN A 134 -6.97 16.97 -8.32
C ASN A 134 -7.46 17.57 -6.98
N ILE A 135 -8.15 16.76 -6.15
CA ILE A 135 -8.59 17.18 -4.82
C ILE A 135 -7.39 17.39 -3.89
N VAL A 136 -6.47 16.42 -3.87
CA VAL A 136 -5.26 16.47 -3.03
C VAL A 136 -4.40 17.68 -3.36
N GLU A 137 -4.22 17.97 -4.65
CA GLU A 137 -3.43 19.10 -5.13
C GLU A 137 -4.08 20.45 -4.78
N ARG A 138 -5.41 20.59 -4.99
CA ARG A 138 -6.15 21.82 -4.68
C ARG A 138 -6.19 22.14 -3.19
N GLN A 139 -6.36 21.12 -2.36
CA GLN A 139 -6.59 21.31 -0.92
C GLN A 139 -5.33 21.08 -0.09
N GLY A 140 -4.23 20.66 -0.68
CA GLY A 140 -2.99 20.32 0.04
C GLY A 140 -3.15 19.17 1.04
N LEU A 141 -4.10 18.28 0.81
CA LEU A 141 -4.45 17.23 1.75
C LEU A 141 -3.43 16.09 1.77
N LYS A 142 -3.17 15.57 2.96
CA LYS A 142 -2.38 14.34 3.12
C LYS A 142 -3.29 13.13 3.06
N VAL A 143 -3.02 12.21 2.13
CA VAL A 143 -3.75 10.95 2.01
C VAL A 143 -3.31 10.01 3.15
N LYS A 144 -4.11 9.96 4.22
CA LYS A 144 -3.88 9.04 5.33
C LYS A 144 -4.42 7.64 5.01
N PRO A 145 -3.88 6.56 5.62
CA PRO A 145 -4.33 5.19 5.36
C PRO A 145 -5.84 4.98 5.57
N VAL A 146 -6.41 5.63 6.59
CA VAL A 146 -7.85 5.55 6.89
C VAL A 146 -8.72 6.09 5.74
N TYR A 147 -8.25 7.14 5.05
CA TYR A 147 -8.97 7.72 3.90
C TYR A 147 -8.86 6.79 2.70
N ALA A 148 -7.65 6.31 2.42
CA ALA A 148 -7.38 5.42 1.32
C ALA A 148 -8.19 4.11 1.42
N GLU A 149 -8.30 3.52 2.62
CA GLU A 149 -9.13 2.34 2.86
C GLU A 149 -10.62 2.58 2.54
N LYS A 150 -11.17 3.74 2.96
CA LYS A 150 -12.57 4.07 2.68
C LYS A 150 -12.81 4.33 1.20
N LEU A 151 -11.90 5.03 0.53
CA LEU A 151 -11.95 5.25 -0.91
C LEU A 151 -11.90 3.92 -1.67
N ARG A 152 -11.01 3.01 -1.26
CA ARG A 152 -10.95 1.67 -1.84
C ARG A 152 -12.27 0.90 -1.72
N LYS A 153 -12.93 0.97 -0.55
CA LYS A 153 -14.23 0.30 -0.33
C LYS A 153 -15.35 0.87 -1.20
N ALA A 154 -15.25 2.13 -1.61
CA ALA A 154 -16.21 2.81 -2.45
C ALA A 154 -15.81 2.84 -3.95
N SER A 155 -14.69 2.21 -4.32
CA SER A 155 -14.17 2.16 -5.70
C SER A 155 -15.23 1.65 -6.68
N GLY A 156 -15.26 2.23 -7.88
CA GLY A 156 -16.23 1.92 -8.94
C GLY A 156 -17.46 2.84 -8.97
N SER A 157 -17.70 3.65 -7.92
CA SER A 157 -18.81 4.60 -7.85
C SER A 157 -18.39 5.97 -7.27
N LEU A 158 -17.11 6.26 -7.27
CA LEU A 158 -16.56 7.47 -6.68
C LEU A 158 -16.73 8.67 -7.63
N THR A 159 -17.53 9.64 -7.18
CA THR A 159 -17.58 10.99 -7.76
C THR A 159 -16.65 11.93 -6.98
N GLU A 160 -16.25 13.06 -7.56
CA GLU A 160 -15.42 14.05 -6.87
C GLU A 160 -16.06 14.53 -5.57
N GLU A 161 -17.38 14.71 -5.56
CA GLU A 161 -18.15 15.12 -4.40
C GLU A 161 -18.05 14.12 -3.24
N LYS A 162 -18.25 12.82 -3.55
CA LYS A 162 -18.12 11.75 -2.54
C LYS A 162 -16.69 11.61 -2.01
N MET A 163 -15.68 11.82 -2.87
CA MET A 163 -14.27 11.80 -2.45
C MET A 163 -13.99 12.97 -1.49
N ALA A 164 -14.46 14.18 -1.83
CA ALA A 164 -14.32 15.35 -0.98
C ALA A 164 -15.02 15.14 0.37
N GLU A 165 -16.26 14.64 0.36
CA GLU A 165 -17.01 14.33 1.57
C GLU A 165 -16.28 13.32 2.48
N ILE A 166 -15.73 12.23 1.92
CA ILE A 166 -14.95 11.24 2.67
C ILE A 166 -13.71 11.89 3.30
N LEU A 167 -13.03 12.76 2.57
CA LEU A 167 -11.83 13.43 3.05
C LEU A 167 -12.16 14.48 4.12
N GLU A 168 -13.23 15.26 3.95
CA GLU A 168 -13.67 16.29 4.89
C GLU A 168 -14.27 15.71 6.18
N ALA A 169 -15.16 14.71 6.06
CA ALA A 169 -15.81 14.08 7.22
C ALA A 169 -14.82 13.47 8.22
N LEU A 170 -13.61 13.17 7.77
CA LEU A 170 -12.54 12.60 8.60
C LEU A 170 -11.57 13.66 9.14
N GLN A 171 -11.55 14.86 8.56
CA GLN A 171 -10.82 16.00 9.13
C GLN A 171 -11.56 16.57 10.35
N VAL A 172 -12.87 16.70 10.27
CA VAL A 172 -13.70 17.21 11.36
C VAL A 172 -13.60 16.36 12.63
N LYS A 173 -13.45 15.04 12.50
CA LYS A 173 -13.25 14.15 13.67
C LYS A 173 -11.89 14.29 14.36
N HIS A 174 -10.92 14.97 13.76
CA HIS A 174 -9.62 15.26 14.39
C HIS A 174 -9.52 16.65 15.00
N THR A 175 -10.52 17.51 14.76
CA THR A 175 -10.59 18.86 15.33
C THR A 175 -11.50 18.96 16.54
N ASP A 176 -12.25 17.92 16.87
CA ASP A 176 -12.90 17.82 18.19
C ASP A 176 -11.80 17.67 19.23
N GLY A 177 -11.34 18.83 19.66
CA GLY A 177 -10.23 19.07 20.56
C GLY A 177 -10.49 18.62 22.00
N ASN A 178 -10.90 17.38 22.16
CA ASN A 178 -10.85 16.70 23.45
C ASN A 178 -9.97 15.44 23.37
N ALA A 179 -8.83 15.54 22.68
CA ALA A 179 -7.73 14.63 22.93
C ALA A 179 -7.16 15.00 24.31
N GLY A 180 -7.78 14.51 25.36
CA GLY A 180 -7.25 14.62 26.70
C GLY A 180 -5.76 14.23 26.67
N VAL A 181 -4.91 15.06 27.23
CA VAL A 181 -3.49 14.76 27.36
C VAL A 181 -3.39 13.50 28.21
N SER A 182 -3.04 12.37 27.59
CA SER A 182 -2.89 11.13 28.32
C SER A 182 -1.53 11.13 29.05
N PHE A 183 -1.58 11.22 30.35
CA PHE A 183 -0.41 11.10 31.20
C PHE A 183 -0.31 9.67 31.73
N LYS A 184 0.80 8.98 31.42
CA LYS A 184 1.04 7.62 31.93
C LYS A 184 1.76 7.69 33.28
N LEU A 185 1.08 7.32 34.33
CA LEU A 185 1.69 7.14 35.66
C LEU A 185 2.53 5.86 35.71
N PRO A 186 3.74 5.89 36.31
CA PRO A 186 4.52 4.69 36.60
C PRO A 186 3.72 3.69 37.46
N LYS A 187 3.92 2.39 37.21
CA LYS A 187 3.21 1.33 37.95
C LYS A 187 3.39 1.45 39.48
N SER A 188 4.56 1.86 39.93
CA SER A 188 4.87 2.08 41.36
C SER A 188 4.00 3.15 42.01
N ILE A 189 3.62 4.20 41.29
CA ILE A 189 2.72 5.24 41.77
C ILE A 189 1.29 4.75 41.76
N CYS A 190 0.91 4.03 40.70
CA CYS A 190 -0.44 3.46 40.59
C CYS A 190 -0.71 2.47 41.73
N SER A 191 0.19 1.54 42.02
CA SER A 191 0.00 0.54 43.09
C SER A 191 0.05 1.16 44.49
N LYS A 192 0.75 2.31 44.66
CA LYS A 192 0.85 2.96 45.97
C LYS A 192 -0.35 3.82 46.34
N TYR A 193 -0.96 4.48 45.36
CA TYR A 193 -1.99 5.52 45.64
C TYR A 193 -3.35 5.20 44.98
N PHE A 194 -3.43 4.27 44.01
CA PHE A 194 -4.63 4.01 43.26
C PHE A 194 -4.99 2.50 43.23
N ASP A 195 -4.50 1.72 44.21
CA ASP A 195 -4.77 0.31 44.28
C ASP A 195 -6.27 0.06 44.49
N GLY A 196 -6.88 -0.75 43.60
CA GLY A 196 -8.31 -1.05 43.63
C GLY A 196 -9.25 0.06 43.12
N MET A 197 -8.74 1.18 42.59
CA MET A 197 -9.57 2.25 42.04
C MET A 197 -9.86 2.08 40.54
N ASP A 198 -11.08 2.39 40.15
CA ASP A 198 -11.48 2.49 38.73
C ASP A 198 -10.94 3.79 38.08
N SER A 199 -10.82 3.79 36.77
CA SER A 199 -10.27 4.92 35.98
C SER A 199 -10.97 6.24 36.25
N LYS A 200 -12.27 6.26 36.52
CA LYS A 200 -13.05 7.46 36.91
C LYS A 200 -12.68 7.97 38.30
N GLN A 201 -12.48 7.06 39.25
CA GLN A 201 -12.07 7.38 40.61
C GLN A 201 -10.65 7.96 40.64
N MET A 202 -9.73 7.36 39.83
CA MET A 202 -8.38 7.90 39.71
C MET A 202 -8.38 9.32 39.14
N ALA A 203 -9.21 9.58 38.12
CA ALA A 203 -9.32 10.92 37.53
C ALA A 203 -9.82 11.96 38.56
N ALA A 204 -10.84 11.62 39.35
CA ALA A 204 -11.38 12.51 40.40
C ALA A 204 -10.34 12.81 41.48
N VAL A 205 -9.58 11.82 41.92
CA VAL A 205 -8.51 11.99 42.92
C VAL A 205 -7.40 12.91 42.37
N VAL A 206 -7.02 12.72 41.11
CA VAL A 206 -6.01 13.56 40.44
C VAL A 206 -6.53 15.00 40.32
N GLU A 207 -7.79 15.20 39.95
CA GLU A 207 -8.41 16.51 39.83
C GLU A 207 -8.43 17.24 41.18
N GLN A 208 -8.84 16.59 42.27
CA GLN A 208 -8.81 17.14 43.62
C GLN A 208 -7.39 17.47 44.08
N ALA A 209 -6.41 16.60 43.81
CA ALA A 209 -5.02 16.84 44.17
C ALA A 209 -4.43 18.05 43.43
N LEU A 210 -4.76 18.20 42.14
CA LEU A 210 -4.31 19.34 41.35
C LEU A 210 -4.99 20.63 41.79
N ALA A 211 -6.29 20.60 42.10
CA ALA A 211 -7.00 21.76 42.64
C ALA A 211 -6.35 22.24 43.96
N ALA A 212 -6.07 21.32 44.88
CA ALA A 212 -5.41 21.65 46.16
C ALA A 212 -3.95 22.09 46.03
N TRP A 213 -3.28 21.79 44.90
CA TRP A 213 -1.90 22.21 44.67
C TRP A 213 -1.78 23.62 44.06
N PHE A 214 -2.79 24.01 43.26
CA PHE A 214 -2.80 25.30 42.55
C PHE A 214 -3.65 26.38 43.25
N GLU A 215 -4.36 26.09 44.37
CA GLU A 215 -4.89 27.04 45.31
C GLU A 215 -3.81 27.54 46.29
#